data_6dd6842ed178095e0fc749dc28d505b5
#
_entry.id   6dd6842ed178095e0fc749dc28d505b5
#
_cell.length_a   1.000
_cell.length_b   1.000
_cell.length_c   1.000
_cell.angle_alpha   90.00
_cell.angle_beta   90.00
_cell.angle_gamma   90.00
#
_symmetry.space_group_name_H-M   'P 1'
#
loop_
_entity.id
_entity.type
_entity.pdbx_description
1 polymer ?
#
loop_
_entity_poly.entity_id
_entity_poly.type
_entity_poly.pdbx_seq_one_letter_code
_entity_poly.pdbx_strand_id
1 'polypeptide(L)'
;MENKEKEKSKMSYESLWKLVIRPERDNYTIKDLGNPKFTFLSRTYTRKDYDLLSSEGYIMKCSFFEPEIPFRPKKTMPVILYLHGNSSSRLEGIGMLREVLKRDINLFVVDFPGSGLSEGEYISLGYHESYDVKVIVDFIEKIPGTGDIGLWGRSMGAATCMIYAHRDERIKCIVMDSPFADFNVLAKELVLKQIKLPNLLIGGALKIVRMTILKKNGLDIEKLKPIDSAPKTKQPAIFIHAVSDELINNKHSDMLFAVYGGKEKKLLKCIGNHNTRRPSRIIREVGQFFYDHLVNKVQNNNNKSNEEANNIFNLDLNSEEDKIKEEKENENQDLNKNNENSQNNEEKNEIKLNNNQIIDHKEESINNEQKIENKENKKDNNNQ
;
A
#
# COMPACT_ATOMS: atom_id res chain seq x y z
N MET A 1 -9.11 -25.57 -25.76
CA MET A 1 -9.09 -24.40 -24.85
C MET A 1 -9.51 -24.73 -23.41
N GLU A 2 -9.61 -25.99 -23.03
CA GLU A 2 -10.17 -26.42 -21.71
C GLU A 2 -9.14 -26.75 -20.62
N ASN A 3 -7.83 -26.55 -20.83
CA ASN A 3 -6.80 -26.95 -19.88
C ASN A 3 -6.06 -25.81 -19.17
N LYS A 4 -6.50 -24.53 -19.33
CA LYS A 4 -5.87 -23.39 -18.64
C LYS A 4 -6.61 -22.86 -17.41
N GLU A 5 -7.76 -23.41 -17.05
CA GLU A 5 -8.54 -22.96 -15.88
C GLU A 5 -8.39 -23.82 -14.62
N LYS A 6 -7.61 -24.89 -14.64
CA LYS A 6 -7.46 -25.79 -13.47
C LYS A 6 -6.19 -25.64 -12.64
N GLU A 7 -5.31 -24.69 -12.96
CA GLU A 7 -4.19 -24.29 -12.09
C GLU A 7 -4.51 -23.05 -11.23
N LYS A 8 -5.68 -22.97 -10.62
CA LYS A 8 -5.80 -22.28 -9.34
C LYS A 8 -5.09 -23.15 -8.32
N SER A 9 -3.76 -22.94 -8.21
CA SER A 9 -2.89 -23.67 -7.30
C SER A 9 -3.52 -23.70 -5.92
N LYS A 10 -3.80 -24.89 -5.41
CA LYS A 10 -4.01 -25.11 -3.98
C LYS A 10 -2.80 -24.49 -3.30
N MET A 11 -3.00 -23.37 -2.61
CA MET A 11 -1.94 -22.70 -1.86
C MET A 11 -1.37 -23.73 -0.91
N SER A 12 -0.15 -24.22 -1.20
CA SER A 12 0.47 -25.26 -0.40
C SER A 12 0.83 -24.67 0.96
N TYR A 13 0.88 -25.51 1.99
CA TYR A 13 1.38 -25.12 3.31
C TYR A 13 2.73 -24.37 3.23
N GLU A 14 3.62 -24.80 2.32
CA GLU A 14 4.89 -24.12 2.09
C GLU A 14 4.74 -22.69 1.57
N SER A 15 3.70 -22.40 0.81
CA SER A 15 3.44 -21.05 0.29
C SER A 15 3.05 -20.09 1.41
N LEU A 16 2.32 -20.54 2.44
CA LEU A 16 1.78 -19.66 3.49
C LEU A 16 2.86 -19.02 4.36
N TRP A 17 3.81 -19.81 4.89
CA TRP A 17 4.86 -19.24 5.72
C TRP A 17 5.85 -18.39 4.88
N LYS A 18 6.08 -18.77 3.60
CA LYS A 18 6.91 -17.99 2.69
C LYS A 18 6.32 -16.60 2.45
N LEU A 19 5.01 -16.49 2.25
CA LEU A 19 4.33 -15.19 2.12
C LEU A 19 4.55 -14.27 3.33
N VAL A 20 4.74 -14.86 4.52
CA VAL A 20 4.94 -14.09 5.75
C VAL A 20 6.38 -13.63 5.91
N ILE A 21 7.36 -14.54 5.86
CA ILE A 21 8.75 -14.24 6.22
C ILE A 21 9.75 -14.36 5.07
N ARG A 22 9.33 -14.80 3.89
CA ARG A 22 10.16 -14.91 2.69
C ARG A 22 9.42 -14.42 1.44
N PRO A 23 9.03 -13.15 1.43
CA PRO A 23 8.38 -12.56 0.27
C PRO A 23 9.34 -12.53 -0.91
N GLU A 24 8.78 -12.29 -2.10
CA GLU A 24 9.57 -11.97 -3.28
C GLU A 24 10.33 -10.66 -3.03
N ARG A 25 11.63 -10.66 -3.35
CA ARG A 25 12.47 -9.46 -3.19
C ARG A 25 12.22 -8.47 -4.30
N ASP A 26 12.27 -7.21 -3.95
CA ASP A 26 12.41 -6.14 -4.94
C ASP A 26 13.75 -6.28 -5.67
N ASN A 27 13.68 -6.48 -6.98
CA ASN A 27 14.84 -6.72 -7.82
C ASN A 27 15.24 -5.42 -8.53
N TYR A 28 16.27 -4.77 -8.03
CA TYR A 28 16.77 -3.51 -8.55
C TYR A 28 18.31 -3.51 -8.57
N THR A 29 18.90 -2.51 -9.22
CA THR A 29 20.33 -2.29 -9.29
C THR A 29 20.72 -0.98 -8.60
N ILE A 30 22.01 -0.81 -8.25
CA ILE A 30 22.49 0.45 -7.64
C ILE A 30 22.22 1.68 -8.53
N LYS A 31 22.05 1.50 -9.85
CA LYS A 31 21.73 2.58 -10.79
C LYS A 31 20.32 3.13 -10.59
N ASP A 32 19.39 2.30 -10.12
CA ASP A 32 17.99 2.68 -9.88
C ASP A 32 17.86 3.67 -8.71
N LEU A 33 18.87 3.74 -7.83
CA LEU A 33 18.97 4.76 -6.78
C LEU A 33 19.33 6.15 -7.33
N GLY A 34 19.53 6.29 -8.62
CA GLY A 34 19.96 7.54 -9.28
C GLY A 34 21.47 7.81 -9.17
N ASN A 35 21.91 8.94 -9.67
CA ASN A 35 23.30 9.32 -9.64
C ASN A 35 23.79 9.58 -8.20
N PRO A 36 25.03 9.16 -7.86
CA PRO A 36 25.61 9.44 -6.55
C PRO A 36 25.78 10.93 -6.25
N LYS A 37 25.89 11.75 -7.29
CA LYS A 37 25.95 13.20 -7.20
C LYS A 37 24.89 13.80 -8.12
N PHE A 38 24.07 14.72 -7.60
CA PHE A 38 22.98 15.34 -8.34
C PHE A 38 22.68 16.76 -7.84
N THR A 39 22.06 17.57 -8.69
CA THR A 39 21.62 18.94 -8.33
C THR A 39 20.11 18.98 -8.15
N PHE A 40 19.68 19.60 -7.07
CA PHE A 40 18.28 19.85 -6.78
C PHE A 40 18.12 21.22 -6.09
N LEU A 41 17.19 22.07 -6.58
CA LEU A 41 16.98 23.43 -6.07
C LEU A 41 18.29 24.23 -5.92
N SER A 42 19.12 24.21 -6.98
CA SER A 42 20.41 24.93 -7.06
C SER A 42 21.46 24.50 -6.02
N ARG A 43 21.25 23.36 -5.34
CA ARG A 43 22.23 22.76 -4.41
C ARG A 43 22.71 21.42 -4.94
N THR A 44 23.95 21.11 -4.69
CA THR A 44 24.52 19.80 -4.99
C THR A 44 24.39 18.89 -3.80
N TYR A 45 23.89 17.69 -4.06
CA TYR A 45 23.68 16.63 -3.09
C TYR A 45 24.49 15.40 -3.47
N THR A 46 24.85 14.61 -2.47
CA THR A 46 25.53 13.34 -2.64
C THR A 46 24.73 12.21 -2.01
N ARG A 47 24.76 11.05 -2.67
CA ARG A 47 24.38 9.77 -2.09
C ARG A 47 25.66 9.05 -1.65
N LYS A 48 25.72 8.63 -0.40
CA LYS A 48 26.75 7.78 0.15
C LYS A 48 26.14 6.44 0.49
N ASP A 49 26.70 5.37 -0.06
CA ASP A 49 26.23 4.02 0.18
C ASP A 49 27.08 3.38 1.30
N TYR A 50 26.43 2.64 2.21
CA TYR A 50 27.04 2.00 3.36
C TYR A 50 26.59 0.56 3.48
N ASP A 51 27.48 -0.28 3.98
CA ASP A 51 27.23 -1.64 4.39
C ASP A 51 27.25 -1.68 5.93
N LEU A 52 26.10 -1.97 6.55
CA LEU A 52 25.98 -2.07 7.99
C LEU A 52 25.69 -3.51 8.40
N LEU A 53 26.32 -3.97 9.47
CA LEU A 53 26.02 -5.28 10.02
C LEU A 53 24.72 -5.20 10.84
N SER A 54 23.71 -5.99 10.47
CA SER A 54 22.43 -6.09 11.18
C SER A 54 22.60 -6.69 12.57
N SER A 55 21.57 -6.62 13.38
CA SER A 55 21.52 -7.23 14.71
C SER A 55 21.72 -8.76 14.71
N GLU A 56 21.44 -9.42 13.57
CA GLU A 56 21.60 -10.85 13.36
C GLU A 56 22.88 -11.21 12.55
N GLY A 57 23.71 -10.22 12.22
CA GLY A 57 25.00 -10.44 11.53
C GLY A 57 24.91 -10.46 9.99
N TYR A 58 23.79 -10.00 9.38
CA TYR A 58 23.66 -9.85 7.92
C TYR A 58 24.09 -8.46 7.47
N ILE A 59 24.65 -8.35 6.27
CA ILE A 59 25.00 -7.06 5.69
C ILE A 59 23.74 -6.39 5.15
N MET A 60 23.40 -5.23 5.72
CA MET A 60 22.34 -4.32 5.27
C MET A 60 22.92 -3.29 4.32
N LYS A 61 22.29 -3.11 3.15
CA LYS A 61 22.65 -2.08 2.17
C LYS A 61 21.89 -0.80 2.48
N CYS A 62 22.61 0.26 2.76
CA CYS A 62 22.07 1.56 3.15
C CYS A 62 22.52 2.65 2.18
N SER A 63 21.74 3.73 2.10
CA SER A 63 22.11 4.94 1.35
C SER A 63 21.74 6.19 2.12
N PHE A 64 22.65 7.15 2.18
CA PHE A 64 22.47 8.44 2.84
C PHE A 64 22.55 9.56 1.84
N PHE A 65 21.54 10.41 1.81
CA PHE A 65 21.44 11.56 0.92
C PHE A 65 21.58 12.84 1.72
N GLU A 66 22.57 13.64 1.38
CA GLU A 66 22.88 14.90 2.07
C GLU A 66 23.41 15.96 1.09
N PRO A 67 23.29 17.27 1.38
CA PRO A 67 23.98 18.29 0.60
C PRO A 67 25.48 18.20 0.79
N GLU A 68 26.25 18.50 -0.26
CA GLU A 68 27.70 18.67 -0.12
C GLU A 68 28.02 19.79 0.88
N ILE A 69 29.16 19.68 1.57
CA ILE A 69 29.55 20.57 2.66
C ILE A 69 29.38 22.08 2.31
N PRO A 70 29.81 22.59 1.12
CA PRO A 70 29.64 24.00 0.77
C PRO A 70 28.17 24.45 0.64
N PHE A 71 27.25 23.50 0.44
CA PHE A 71 25.83 23.76 0.26
C PHE A 71 24.97 23.44 1.49
N ARG A 72 25.57 23.00 2.58
CA ARG A 72 24.83 22.73 3.83
C ARG A 72 24.31 24.04 4.42
N PRO A 73 22.96 24.13 4.62
CA PRO A 73 22.37 25.34 5.18
C PRO A 73 22.67 25.52 6.68
N LYS A 74 23.00 24.43 7.39
CA LYS A 74 23.29 24.39 8.82
C LYS A 74 24.46 23.46 9.11
N LYS A 75 25.18 23.70 10.22
CA LYS A 75 26.27 22.84 10.68
C LYS A 75 25.81 21.41 10.94
N THR A 76 24.62 21.26 11.51
CA THR A 76 23.97 19.98 11.73
C THR A 76 22.62 19.97 11.05
N MET A 77 22.27 18.88 10.36
CA MET A 77 21.02 18.70 9.64
C MET A 77 20.28 17.47 10.17
N PRO A 78 18.97 17.55 10.36
CA PRO A 78 18.18 16.41 10.77
C PRO A 78 18.15 15.35 9.70
N VAL A 79 17.78 14.12 10.12
CA VAL A 79 17.73 12.94 9.26
C VAL A 79 16.37 12.28 9.37
N ILE A 80 15.73 11.99 8.24
CA ILE A 80 14.65 11.01 8.18
C ILE A 80 15.25 9.66 7.84
N LEU A 81 15.04 8.68 8.71
CA LEU A 81 15.28 7.27 8.42
C LEU A 81 13.99 6.67 7.86
N TYR A 82 14.04 6.29 6.57
CA TYR A 82 12.91 5.65 5.91
C TYR A 82 13.00 4.13 5.98
N LEU A 83 11.91 3.50 6.42
CA LEU A 83 11.76 2.06 6.63
C LEU A 83 10.73 1.51 5.62
N HIS A 84 11.22 0.71 4.68
CA HIS A 84 10.39 0.20 3.58
C HIS A 84 9.36 -0.86 4.00
N GLY A 85 8.38 -1.09 3.13
CA GLY A 85 7.38 -2.14 3.29
C GLY A 85 7.89 -3.54 2.95
N ASN A 86 7.07 -4.54 3.27
CA ASN A 86 7.32 -5.92 2.84
C ASN A 86 7.39 -6.02 1.31
N SER A 87 8.24 -6.88 0.76
CA SER A 87 8.51 -7.03 -0.68
C SER A 87 9.01 -5.75 -1.37
N SER A 88 9.51 -4.80 -0.62
CA SER A 88 10.06 -3.53 -1.12
C SER A 88 11.55 -3.41 -0.79
N SER A 89 12.11 -2.22 -0.99
CA SER A 89 13.52 -1.92 -0.78
C SER A 89 13.73 -0.45 -0.42
N ARG A 90 14.97 -0.02 -0.23
CA ARG A 90 15.33 1.39 -0.03
C ARG A 90 14.92 2.30 -1.20
N LEU A 91 14.62 1.75 -2.40
CA LEU A 91 14.04 2.50 -3.51
C LEU A 91 12.73 3.20 -3.13
N GLU A 92 11.93 2.59 -2.27
CA GLU A 92 10.67 3.18 -1.81
C GLU A 92 10.90 4.56 -1.17
N GLY A 93 11.94 4.69 -0.33
CA GLY A 93 12.32 5.96 0.29
C GLY A 93 12.80 7.02 -0.69
N ILE A 94 13.36 6.62 -1.85
CA ILE A 94 13.76 7.58 -2.90
C ILE A 94 12.56 8.39 -3.41
N GLY A 95 11.37 7.81 -3.39
CA GLY A 95 10.14 8.52 -3.73
C GLY A 95 9.87 9.76 -2.87
N MET A 96 10.44 9.81 -1.64
CA MET A 96 10.29 10.91 -0.68
C MET A 96 11.45 11.91 -0.72
N LEU A 97 12.53 11.58 -1.45
CA LEU A 97 13.79 12.33 -1.43
C LEU A 97 13.59 13.83 -1.67
N ARG A 98 12.87 14.19 -2.74
CA ARG A 98 12.64 15.62 -3.08
C ARG A 98 11.84 16.35 -2.00
N GLU A 99 10.92 15.65 -1.32
CA GLU A 99 10.07 16.26 -0.31
C GLU A 99 10.87 16.60 0.96
N VAL A 100 11.82 15.78 1.33
CA VAL A 100 12.64 15.99 2.53
C VAL A 100 13.81 16.96 2.25
N LEU A 101 14.51 16.79 1.12
CA LEU A 101 15.65 17.65 0.77
C LEU A 101 15.27 19.14 0.62
N LYS A 102 14.10 19.47 0.07
CA LYS A 102 13.64 20.86 -0.05
C LYS A 102 13.37 21.54 1.30
N ARG A 103 13.33 20.76 2.39
CA ARG A 103 13.13 21.22 3.76
C ARG A 103 14.39 21.18 4.62
N ASP A 104 15.54 21.06 3.99
CA ASP A 104 16.83 20.96 4.69
C ASP A 104 16.91 19.75 5.64
N ILE A 105 16.32 18.63 5.23
CA ILE A 105 16.35 17.35 5.97
C ILE A 105 17.09 16.33 5.10
N ASN A 106 18.03 15.60 5.68
CA ASN A 106 18.73 14.48 5.06
C ASN A 106 17.84 13.24 5.01
N LEU A 107 18.10 12.33 4.08
CA LEU A 107 17.39 11.07 3.97
C LEU A 107 18.35 9.90 4.13
N PHE A 108 18.04 8.99 5.04
CA PHE A 108 18.69 7.69 5.17
C PHE A 108 17.69 6.60 4.80
N VAL A 109 18.08 5.69 3.92
CA VAL A 109 17.27 4.56 3.47
C VAL A 109 18.04 3.27 3.62
N VAL A 110 17.34 2.17 3.88
CA VAL A 110 17.93 0.85 4.13
C VAL A 110 17.19 -0.22 3.35
N ASP A 111 17.88 -1.25 2.91
CA ASP A 111 17.33 -2.57 2.65
C ASP A 111 17.48 -3.38 3.93
N PHE A 112 16.40 -3.80 4.56
CA PHE A 112 16.46 -4.71 5.69
C PHE A 112 16.95 -6.12 5.28
N PRO A 113 17.45 -6.94 6.19
CA PRO A 113 17.78 -8.33 5.90
C PRO A 113 16.60 -9.05 5.22
N GLY A 114 16.89 -9.87 4.23
CA GLY A 114 15.86 -10.54 3.43
C GLY A 114 15.20 -9.67 2.35
N SER A 115 15.61 -8.40 2.19
CA SER A 115 15.02 -7.45 1.22
C SER A 115 16.07 -6.83 0.32
N GLY A 116 15.64 -6.36 -0.85
CA GLY A 116 16.48 -5.64 -1.81
C GLY A 116 17.82 -6.29 -2.06
N LEU A 117 18.92 -5.54 -1.92
CA LEU A 117 20.31 -5.99 -2.12
C LEU A 117 21.00 -6.45 -0.83
N SER A 118 20.31 -6.44 0.32
CA SER A 118 20.86 -6.90 1.58
C SER A 118 20.94 -8.42 1.68
N GLU A 119 21.77 -8.90 2.57
CA GLU A 119 21.88 -10.32 2.90
C GLU A 119 20.65 -10.81 3.68
N GLY A 120 20.70 -12.06 4.13
CA GLY A 120 19.61 -12.72 4.85
C GLY A 120 18.60 -13.35 3.89
N GLU A 121 17.78 -14.24 4.42
CA GLU A 121 16.75 -14.95 3.64
C GLU A 121 15.34 -14.56 4.07
N TYR A 122 15.17 -14.17 5.31
CA TYR A 122 13.88 -13.94 5.93
C TYR A 122 13.74 -12.51 6.44
N ILE A 123 12.49 -12.04 6.43
CA ILE A 123 12.04 -10.84 7.13
C ILE A 123 11.27 -11.23 8.38
N SER A 124 11.05 -10.29 9.30
CA SER A 124 10.32 -10.53 10.53
C SER A 124 9.17 -9.55 10.79
N LEU A 125 8.76 -8.82 9.76
CA LEU A 125 7.62 -7.89 9.76
C LEU A 125 7.68 -6.81 10.87
N GLY A 126 8.89 -6.43 11.29
CA GLY A 126 9.14 -5.41 12.30
C GLY A 126 9.81 -5.91 13.57
N TYR A 127 9.88 -7.23 13.79
CA TYR A 127 10.47 -7.77 15.01
C TYR A 127 12.00 -7.58 15.01
N HIS A 128 12.75 -8.28 14.15
CA HIS A 128 14.21 -8.14 14.02
C HIS A 128 14.57 -6.76 13.44
N GLU A 129 13.78 -6.27 12.48
CA GLU A 129 13.98 -4.95 11.88
C GLU A 129 13.99 -3.84 12.94
N SER A 130 13.27 -3.99 14.06
CA SER A 130 13.32 -3.00 15.15
C SER A 130 14.65 -2.96 15.88
N TYR A 131 15.40 -4.06 15.91
CA TYR A 131 16.77 -4.08 16.44
C TYR A 131 17.76 -3.52 15.42
N ASP A 132 17.54 -3.77 14.13
CA ASP A 132 18.34 -3.22 13.05
C ASP A 132 18.21 -1.69 12.97
N VAL A 133 17.00 -1.14 13.23
CA VAL A 133 16.81 0.31 13.36
C VAL A 133 17.74 0.90 14.42
N LYS A 134 17.96 0.20 15.55
CA LYS A 134 18.91 0.67 16.56
C LYS A 134 20.33 0.76 16.00
N VAL A 135 20.78 -0.27 15.28
CA VAL A 135 22.12 -0.26 14.64
C VAL A 135 22.26 0.92 13.69
N ILE A 136 21.21 1.17 12.88
CA ILE A 136 21.20 2.27 11.91
C ILE A 136 21.22 3.63 12.61
N VAL A 137 20.41 3.82 13.67
CA VAL A 137 20.38 5.06 14.46
C VAL A 137 21.74 5.32 15.12
N ASP A 138 22.38 4.28 15.71
CA ASP A 138 23.72 4.35 16.27
C ASP A 138 24.79 4.73 15.23
N PHE A 139 24.59 4.32 13.99
CA PHE A 139 25.45 4.69 12.87
C PHE A 139 25.21 6.13 12.41
N ILE A 140 23.96 6.54 12.21
CA ILE A 140 23.58 7.90 11.81
C ILE A 140 24.17 8.93 12.79
N GLU A 141 24.10 8.68 14.08
CA GLU A 141 24.63 9.57 15.13
C GLU A 141 26.15 9.83 14.96
N LYS A 142 26.87 8.86 14.40
CA LYS A 142 28.32 8.97 14.17
C LYS A 142 28.67 9.68 12.85
N ILE A 143 27.71 9.93 11.97
CA ILE A 143 27.95 10.66 10.73
C ILE A 143 28.10 12.17 11.05
N PRO A 144 29.23 12.81 10.71
CA PRO A 144 29.46 14.22 11.02
C PRO A 144 28.40 15.13 10.37
N GLY A 145 27.79 15.98 11.17
CA GLY A 145 26.79 16.93 10.71
C GLY A 145 25.36 16.40 10.64
N THR A 146 25.07 15.25 11.19
CA THR A 146 23.72 14.78 11.46
C THR A 146 23.18 15.35 12.77
N GLY A 147 21.87 15.54 12.85
CA GLY A 147 21.14 16.07 14.00
C GLY A 147 20.00 15.15 14.42
N ASP A 148 18.88 15.73 14.80
CA ASP A 148 17.69 15.00 15.24
C ASP A 148 17.19 14.00 14.18
N ILE A 149 16.65 12.85 14.63
CA ILE A 149 16.20 11.77 13.75
C ILE A 149 14.68 11.65 13.82
N GLY A 150 14.04 11.59 12.66
CA GLY A 150 12.66 11.19 12.47
C GLY A 150 12.56 9.84 11.77
N LEU A 151 11.54 9.06 12.07
CA LEU A 151 11.24 7.80 11.36
C LEU A 151 10.06 7.98 10.42
N TRP A 152 10.19 7.41 9.23
CA TRP A 152 9.08 7.29 8.29
C TRP A 152 9.00 5.85 7.79
N GLY A 153 7.97 5.13 8.19
CA GLY A 153 7.82 3.73 7.78
C GLY A 153 6.52 3.49 7.04
N ARG A 154 6.55 2.49 6.15
CA ARG A 154 5.39 2.02 5.43
C ARG A 154 5.15 0.53 5.69
N SER A 155 3.87 0.12 5.94
CA SER A 155 3.48 -1.28 6.16
C SER A 155 4.34 -1.95 7.23
N MET A 156 5.19 -2.94 6.89
CA MET A 156 6.21 -3.52 7.78
C MET A 156 7.08 -2.43 8.43
N GLY A 157 7.58 -1.47 7.65
CA GLY A 157 8.38 -0.35 8.18
C GLY A 157 7.59 0.53 9.16
N ALA A 158 6.28 0.72 8.95
CA ALA A 158 5.42 1.45 9.88
C ALA A 158 5.22 0.70 11.21
N ALA A 159 5.05 -0.62 11.17
CA ALA A 159 5.04 -1.46 12.35
C ALA A 159 6.38 -1.42 13.09
N THR A 160 7.49 -1.44 12.33
CA THR A 160 8.86 -1.28 12.87
C THR A 160 9.01 0.05 13.60
N CYS A 161 8.54 1.17 13.01
CA CYS A 161 8.53 2.49 13.69
C CYS A 161 7.82 2.42 15.04
N MET A 162 6.61 1.83 15.07
CA MET A 162 5.82 1.71 16.29
C MET A 162 6.52 0.88 17.36
N ILE A 163 7.14 -0.24 16.97
CA ILE A 163 7.82 -1.15 17.89
C ILE A 163 9.09 -0.50 18.47
N TYR A 164 9.80 0.29 17.65
CA TYR A 164 11.10 0.84 18.03
C TYR A 164 11.00 2.17 18.78
N ALA A 165 10.17 3.12 18.31
CA ALA A 165 10.28 4.54 18.70
C ALA A 165 10.29 4.80 20.22
N HIS A 166 9.48 4.06 21.01
CA HIS A 166 9.43 4.25 22.45
C HIS A 166 10.71 3.81 23.19
N ARG A 167 11.63 3.13 22.51
CA ARG A 167 12.88 2.61 23.10
C ARG A 167 14.06 3.57 22.96
N ASP A 168 13.90 4.66 22.17
CA ASP A 168 15.01 5.52 21.81
C ASP A 168 14.58 7.00 21.74
N GLU A 169 15.08 7.79 22.70
CA GLU A 169 14.77 9.22 22.83
C GLU A 169 15.39 10.08 21.70
N ARG A 170 16.32 9.53 20.92
CA ARG A 170 16.90 10.19 19.74
C ARG A 170 15.86 10.36 18.64
N ILE A 171 14.82 9.52 18.62
CA ILE A 171 13.70 9.64 17.69
C ILE A 171 12.77 10.75 18.15
N LYS A 172 12.66 11.82 17.34
CA LYS A 172 11.92 13.02 17.70
C LYS A 172 10.47 13.01 17.21
N CYS A 173 10.19 12.36 16.09
CA CYS A 173 8.85 12.24 15.53
C CYS A 173 8.77 11.03 14.60
N ILE A 174 7.56 10.52 14.36
CA ILE A 174 7.34 9.31 13.55
C ILE A 174 6.17 9.48 12.59
N VAL A 175 6.31 8.91 11.40
CA VAL A 175 5.24 8.80 10.41
C VAL A 175 5.06 7.32 10.05
N MET A 176 3.83 6.85 10.16
CA MET A 176 3.47 5.46 9.96
C MET A 176 2.39 5.35 8.89
N ASP A 177 2.77 4.85 7.72
CA ASP A 177 1.88 4.65 6.59
C ASP A 177 1.42 3.19 6.53
N SER A 178 0.11 2.96 6.69
CA SER A 178 -0.55 1.65 6.68
C SER A 178 0.04 0.63 7.67
N PRO A 179 0.23 1.00 8.96
CA PRO A 179 0.71 0.05 9.98
C PRO A 179 -0.37 -1.00 10.28
N PHE A 180 0.07 -2.21 10.66
CA PHE A 180 -0.81 -3.16 11.34
C PHE A 180 -0.68 -3.04 12.87
N ALA A 181 -1.75 -3.34 13.59
CA ALA A 181 -1.79 -3.24 15.05
C ALA A 181 -1.37 -4.55 15.75
N ASP A 182 -1.86 -5.68 15.24
CA ASP A 182 -1.59 -7.04 15.75
C ASP A 182 -1.49 -7.97 14.55
N PHE A 183 -0.37 -8.70 14.45
CA PHE A 183 -0.15 -9.60 13.30
C PHE A 183 -1.12 -10.79 13.29
N ASN A 184 -1.56 -11.27 14.46
CA ASN A 184 -2.55 -12.36 14.50
C ASN A 184 -3.90 -11.94 13.92
N VAL A 185 -4.32 -10.69 14.21
CA VAL A 185 -5.55 -10.14 13.62
C VAL A 185 -5.38 -10.04 12.12
N LEU A 186 -4.28 -9.43 11.65
CA LEU A 186 -3.97 -9.31 10.23
C LEU A 186 -3.90 -10.67 9.52
N ALA A 187 -3.19 -11.64 10.10
CA ALA A 187 -3.06 -12.98 9.52
C ALA A 187 -4.42 -13.68 9.38
N LYS A 188 -5.30 -13.56 10.37
CA LYS A 188 -6.67 -14.08 10.28
C LYS A 188 -7.47 -13.39 9.18
N GLU A 189 -7.38 -12.06 9.07
CA GLU A 189 -8.06 -11.29 8.02
C GLU A 189 -7.59 -11.71 6.62
N LEU A 190 -6.28 -11.89 6.43
CA LEU A 190 -5.70 -12.31 5.15
C LEU A 190 -6.12 -13.75 4.78
N VAL A 191 -6.11 -14.66 5.76
CA VAL A 191 -6.54 -16.05 5.54
C VAL A 191 -8.02 -16.11 5.16
N LEU A 192 -8.88 -15.38 5.86
CA LEU A 192 -10.32 -15.32 5.57
C LEU A 192 -10.61 -14.76 4.16
N LYS A 193 -9.80 -13.79 3.69
CA LYS A 193 -9.95 -13.22 2.35
C LYS A 193 -9.46 -14.15 1.23
N GLN A 194 -8.34 -14.84 1.45
CA GLN A 194 -7.64 -15.58 0.38
C GLN A 194 -7.96 -17.07 0.35
N ILE A 195 -8.31 -17.66 1.50
CA ILE A 195 -8.47 -19.09 1.64
C ILE A 195 -9.91 -19.37 2.06
N LYS A 196 -10.66 -20.04 1.20
CA LYS A 196 -12.01 -20.56 1.51
C LYS A 196 -11.92 -21.82 2.41
N LEU A 197 -11.27 -21.68 3.57
CA LEU A 197 -11.24 -22.76 4.56
C LEU A 197 -12.39 -22.59 5.57
N PRO A 198 -13.00 -23.70 6.04
CA PRO A 198 -13.89 -23.64 7.18
C PRO A 198 -13.21 -23.02 8.39
N ASN A 199 -13.88 -22.15 9.13
CA ASN A 199 -13.34 -21.41 10.29
C ASN A 199 -12.65 -22.35 11.31
N LEU A 200 -13.15 -23.57 11.46
CA LEU A 200 -12.57 -24.59 12.35
C LEU A 200 -11.14 -25.00 11.97
N LEU A 201 -10.77 -24.96 10.69
CA LEU A 201 -9.44 -25.36 10.20
C LEU A 201 -8.42 -24.23 10.19
N ILE A 202 -8.87 -22.97 10.23
CA ILE A 202 -7.99 -21.77 10.17
C ILE A 202 -7.03 -21.76 11.36
N GLY A 203 -7.51 -22.05 12.58
CA GLY A 203 -6.67 -22.07 13.78
C GLY A 203 -5.53 -23.09 13.70
N GLY A 204 -5.82 -24.30 13.18
CA GLY A 204 -4.82 -25.34 12.96
C GLY A 204 -3.76 -24.93 11.93
N ALA A 205 -4.18 -24.37 10.79
CA ALA A 205 -3.27 -23.90 9.75
C ALA A 205 -2.34 -22.77 10.26
N LEU A 206 -2.88 -21.79 10.97
CA LEU A 206 -2.10 -20.70 11.56
C LEU A 206 -1.10 -21.20 12.61
N LYS A 207 -1.48 -22.20 13.44
CA LYS A 207 -0.56 -22.82 14.40
C LYS A 207 0.64 -23.49 13.72
N ILE A 208 0.42 -24.19 12.62
CA ILE A 208 1.48 -24.84 11.86
C ILE A 208 2.39 -23.77 11.21
N VAL A 209 1.82 -22.73 10.60
CA VAL A 209 2.58 -21.61 10.03
C VAL A 209 3.44 -20.94 11.11
N ARG A 210 2.86 -20.64 12.28
CA ARG A 210 3.60 -20.08 13.43
C ARG A 210 4.79 -20.94 13.84
N MET A 211 4.59 -22.26 14.02
CA MET A 211 5.67 -23.17 14.42
C MET A 211 6.78 -23.23 13.39
N THR A 212 6.44 -23.17 12.11
CA THR A 212 7.43 -23.13 11.02
C THR A 212 8.23 -21.85 11.01
N ILE A 213 7.56 -20.70 11.16
CA ILE A 213 8.20 -19.38 11.22
C ILE A 213 9.13 -19.31 12.45
N LEU A 214 8.66 -19.73 13.60
CA LEU A 214 9.44 -19.78 14.83
C LEU A 214 10.72 -20.61 14.66
N LYS A 215 10.62 -21.79 14.01
CA LYS A 215 11.77 -22.66 13.75
C LYS A 215 12.76 -22.07 12.75
N LYS A 216 12.28 -21.35 11.71
CA LYS A 216 13.13 -20.83 10.61
C LYS A 216 13.76 -19.47 10.90
N ASN A 217 13.06 -18.61 11.61
CA ASN A 217 13.41 -17.20 11.78
C ASN A 217 13.44 -16.75 13.26
N GLY A 218 13.11 -17.64 14.21
CA GLY A 218 13.03 -17.26 15.62
C GLY A 218 11.84 -16.35 15.97
N LEU A 219 11.02 -15.95 14.99
CA LEU A 219 9.88 -15.06 15.18
C LEU A 219 8.67 -15.82 15.71
N ASP A 220 8.19 -15.46 16.89
CA ASP A 220 6.88 -15.83 17.35
C ASP A 220 5.84 -14.80 16.88
N ILE A 221 5.14 -15.09 15.82
CA ILE A 221 4.16 -14.18 15.20
C ILE A 221 3.02 -13.78 16.14
N GLU A 222 2.72 -14.57 17.19
CA GLU A 222 1.73 -14.19 18.22
C GLU A 222 2.21 -13.05 19.13
N LYS A 223 3.51 -12.84 19.21
CA LYS A 223 4.12 -11.74 19.97
C LYS A 223 4.33 -10.48 19.13
N LEU A 224 4.08 -10.56 17.82
CA LEU A 224 4.24 -9.43 16.92
C LEU A 224 3.00 -8.52 16.99
N LYS A 225 3.02 -7.62 17.98
CA LYS A 225 1.91 -6.73 18.32
C LYS A 225 2.41 -5.28 18.48
N PRO A 226 2.52 -4.53 17.39
CA PRO A 226 2.86 -3.10 17.48
C PRO A 226 1.97 -2.32 18.43
N ILE A 227 0.71 -2.75 18.63
CA ILE A 227 -0.22 -2.12 19.55
C ILE A 227 0.25 -2.10 21.01
N ASP A 228 1.08 -3.07 21.43
CA ASP A 228 1.64 -3.13 22.79
C ASP A 228 2.69 -2.03 23.04
N SER A 229 3.27 -1.49 21.97
CA SER A 229 4.21 -0.37 22.00
C SER A 229 3.52 0.99 21.93
N ALA A 230 2.34 1.07 21.33
CA ALA A 230 1.64 2.32 21.08
C ALA A 230 1.38 3.18 22.34
N PRO A 231 0.94 2.64 23.50
CA PRO A 231 0.75 3.44 24.73
C PRO A 231 2.06 3.99 25.31
N LYS A 232 3.19 3.32 25.00
CA LYS A 232 4.53 3.69 25.48
C LYS A 232 5.18 4.77 24.63
N THR A 233 4.80 4.86 23.36
CA THR A 233 5.34 5.81 22.39
C THR A 233 4.77 7.20 22.65
N LYS A 234 5.64 8.19 22.83
CA LYS A 234 5.28 9.58 23.22
C LYS A 234 5.64 10.61 22.15
N GLN A 235 6.40 10.22 21.14
CA GLN A 235 6.84 11.09 20.06
C GLN A 235 5.62 11.66 19.29
N PRO A 236 5.68 12.91 18.81
CA PRO A 236 4.72 13.39 17.82
C PRO A 236 4.58 12.42 16.64
N ALA A 237 3.36 12.17 16.19
CA ALA A 237 3.09 11.12 15.19
C ALA A 237 2.04 11.47 14.15
N ILE A 238 2.30 11.08 12.90
CA ILE A 238 1.27 10.97 11.85
C ILE A 238 1.04 9.50 11.51
N PHE A 239 -0.23 9.12 11.52
CA PHE A 239 -0.72 7.87 10.96
C PHE A 239 -1.35 8.17 9.59
N ILE A 240 -1.02 7.39 8.58
CA ILE A 240 -1.60 7.49 7.23
C ILE A 240 -2.24 6.15 6.91
N HIS A 241 -3.43 6.15 6.29
CA HIS A 241 -4.02 4.90 5.79
C HIS A 241 -4.92 5.17 4.58
N ALA A 242 -4.81 4.32 3.57
CA ALA A 242 -5.73 4.34 2.44
C ALA A 242 -7.08 3.71 2.84
N VAL A 243 -8.19 4.37 2.49
CA VAL A 243 -9.54 3.91 2.90
C VAL A 243 -9.93 2.58 2.27
N SER A 244 -9.42 2.29 1.06
CA SER A 244 -9.68 1.03 0.34
C SER A 244 -8.49 0.07 0.42
N ASP A 245 -7.72 0.09 1.51
CA ASP A 245 -6.62 -0.84 1.73
C ASP A 245 -7.14 -2.27 1.94
N GLU A 246 -6.91 -3.12 0.93
CA GLU A 246 -7.38 -4.51 0.95
C GLU A 246 -6.39 -5.45 1.64
N LEU A 247 -5.14 -5.04 1.81
CA LEU A 247 -4.11 -5.86 2.46
C LEU A 247 -4.17 -5.69 3.98
N ILE A 248 -4.07 -4.44 4.46
CA ILE A 248 -4.18 -4.09 5.87
C ILE A 248 -5.39 -3.19 6.04
N ASN A 249 -6.42 -3.69 6.72
CA ASN A 249 -7.63 -2.89 6.95
C ASN A 249 -7.28 -1.60 7.71
N ASN A 250 -7.83 -0.47 7.27
CA ASN A 250 -7.56 0.83 7.88
C ASN A 250 -7.93 0.93 9.36
N LYS A 251 -8.77 0.02 9.88
CA LYS A 251 -9.08 -0.13 11.30
C LYS A 251 -7.83 -0.42 12.16
N HIS A 252 -6.77 -1.01 11.59
CA HIS A 252 -5.52 -1.20 12.32
C HIS A 252 -4.88 0.13 12.72
N SER A 253 -4.90 1.14 11.84
CA SER A 253 -4.47 2.50 12.21
C SER A 253 -5.38 3.13 13.24
N ASP A 254 -6.71 2.92 13.16
CA ASP A 254 -7.67 3.43 14.16
C ASP A 254 -7.38 2.83 15.53
N MET A 255 -7.12 1.51 15.60
CA MET A 255 -6.75 0.81 16.85
C MET A 255 -5.46 1.38 17.46
N LEU A 256 -4.40 1.53 16.66
CA LEU A 256 -3.13 2.11 17.10
C LEU A 256 -3.31 3.55 17.57
N PHE A 257 -4.00 4.37 16.78
CA PHE A 257 -4.26 5.77 17.07
C PHE A 257 -5.02 5.95 18.39
N ALA A 258 -6.02 5.11 18.65
CA ALA A 258 -6.85 5.19 19.87
C ALA A 258 -6.01 5.03 21.14
N VAL A 259 -5.03 4.10 21.15
CA VAL A 259 -4.20 3.76 22.33
C VAL A 259 -2.83 4.45 22.33
N TYR A 260 -2.51 5.24 21.30
CA TYR A 260 -1.22 5.91 21.18
C TYR A 260 -0.99 6.90 22.33
N GLY A 261 0.15 6.78 22.99
CA GLY A 261 0.45 7.52 24.21
C GLY A 261 0.96 8.95 24.00
N GLY A 262 1.37 9.33 22.80
CA GLY A 262 1.76 10.69 22.45
C GLY A 262 0.55 11.64 22.40
N LYS A 263 0.73 12.86 22.90
CA LYS A 263 -0.33 13.88 22.91
C LYS A 263 -0.54 14.48 21.52
N GLU A 264 0.55 14.67 20.78
CA GLU A 264 0.54 15.21 19.42
C GLU A 264 0.49 14.06 18.43
N LYS A 265 -0.70 13.79 17.91
CA LYS A 265 -0.94 12.73 16.93
C LYS A 265 -2.00 13.12 15.94
N LYS A 266 -1.83 12.71 14.67
CA LYS A 266 -2.77 12.93 13.60
C LYS A 266 -3.01 11.66 12.82
N LEU A 267 -4.26 11.41 12.40
CA LEU A 267 -4.64 10.31 11.52
C LEU A 267 -5.14 10.88 10.19
N LEU A 268 -4.45 10.54 9.11
CA LEU A 268 -4.76 10.97 7.76
C LEU A 268 -5.30 9.78 6.95
N LYS A 269 -6.56 9.81 6.61
CA LYS A 269 -7.15 8.86 5.65
C LYS A 269 -7.03 9.42 4.25
N CYS A 270 -6.75 8.57 3.26
CA CYS A 270 -6.62 8.98 1.87
C CYS A 270 -7.21 7.93 0.91
N ILE A 271 -7.58 8.40 -0.28
CA ILE A 271 -8.08 7.53 -1.35
C ILE A 271 -6.96 6.59 -1.82
N GLY A 272 -7.34 5.40 -2.24
CA GLY A 272 -6.46 4.39 -2.79
C GLY A 272 -6.44 3.09 -2.00
N ASN A 273 -5.60 2.15 -2.44
CA ASN A 273 -5.36 0.86 -1.78
C ASN A 273 -3.98 0.84 -1.11
N HIS A 274 -3.56 -0.34 -0.63
CA HIS A 274 -2.29 -0.51 0.08
C HIS A 274 -1.10 0.02 -0.72
N ASN A 275 -1.03 -0.25 -2.01
CA ASN A 275 0.10 0.06 -2.89
C ASN A 275 -0.06 1.37 -3.67
N THR A 276 -1.19 2.06 -3.55
CA THR A 276 -1.42 3.34 -4.23
C THR A 276 -0.46 4.39 -3.68
N ARG A 277 0.20 5.13 -4.59
CA ARG A 277 1.02 6.29 -4.21
C ARG A 277 0.16 7.30 -3.44
N ARG A 278 0.64 7.75 -2.29
CA ARG A 278 -0.09 8.71 -1.47
C ARG A 278 -0.26 10.04 -2.20
N PRO A 279 -1.43 10.69 -2.09
CA PRO A 279 -1.67 11.99 -2.72
C PRO A 279 -0.61 13.01 -2.34
N SER A 280 -0.27 13.92 -3.27
CA SER A 280 0.77 14.93 -3.04
C SER A 280 0.47 15.83 -1.84
N ARG A 281 -0.82 16.02 -1.49
CA ARG A 281 -1.25 16.75 -0.28
C ARG A 281 -0.73 16.05 0.98
N ILE A 282 -0.95 14.74 1.10
CA ILE A 282 -0.48 13.92 2.24
C ILE A 282 1.05 14.00 2.35
N ILE A 283 1.76 13.84 1.23
CA ILE A 283 3.23 13.89 1.22
C ILE A 283 3.75 15.27 1.65
N ARG A 284 3.09 16.36 1.20
CA ARG A 284 3.46 17.73 1.64
C ARG A 284 3.20 17.93 3.13
N GLU A 285 2.08 17.41 3.65
CA GLU A 285 1.73 17.51 5.07
C GLU A 285 2.74 16.75 5.94
N VAL A 286 3.11 15.54 5.54
CA VAL A 286 4.19 14.78 6.20
C VAL A 286 5.52 15.53 6.16
N GLY A 287 5.86 16.11 5.03
CA GLY A 287 7.08 16.93 4.91
C GLY A 287 7.04 18.13 5.84
N GLN A 288 5.89 18.82 5.96
CA GLN A 288 5.74 19.95 6.89
C GLN A 288 5.84 19.49 8.34
N PHE A 289 5.20 18.38 8.72
CA PHE A 289 5.31 17.79 10.05
C PHE A 289 6.78 17.51 10.43
N PHE A 290 7.57 16.91 9.56
CA PHE A 290 9.00 16.70 9.83
C PHE A 290 9.76 18.01 9.94
N TYR A 291 9.46 19.01 9.11
CA TYR A 291 10.07 20.31 9.18
C TYR A 291 9.80 20.97 10.55
N ASP A 292 8.58 20.95 11.03
CA ASP A 292 8.18 21.57 12.28
C ASP A 292 8.86 20.92 13.49
N HIS A 293 9.01 19.59 13.49
CA HIS A 293 9.60 18.85 14.61
C HIS A 293 11.11 18.70 14.59
N LEU A 294 11.73 18.73 13.38
CA LEU A 294 13.17 18.49 13.25
C LEU A 294 13.96 19.76 12.93
N VAL A 295 13.39 20.70 12.20
CA VAL A 295 14.11 21.90 11.70
C VAL A 295 13.70 23.15 12.47
N ASN A 296 12.41 23.39 12.56
CA ASN A 296 11.88 24.64 13.12
C ASN A 296 11.73 24.61 14.65
N LYS A 297 11.61 23.41 15.24
CA LYS A 297 11.42 23.21 16.69
C LYS A 297 10.42 24.21 17.27
N VAL A 298 9.23 24.31 16.66
CA VAL A 298 8.17 25.20 17.09
C VAL A 298 7.89 24.92 18.56
N GLN A 299 8.21 25.87 19.44
CA GLN A 299 7.80 25.81 20.82
C GLN A 299 6.27 25.90 20.83
N ASN A 300 5.61 24.79 21.12
CA ASN A 300 4.16 24.67 21.17
C ASN A 300 3.57 25.46 22.36
N ASN A 301 3.64 26.80 22.33
CA ASN A 301 2.96 27.66 23.29
C ASN A 301 1.60 28.20 22.80
N ASN A 302 1.09 27.78 21.65
CA ASN A 302 -0.20 28.27 21.11
C ASN A 302 -1.15 27.13 20.71
N ASN A 303 -1.62 26.36 21.71
CA ASN A 303 -2.62 25.30 21.53
C ASN A 303 -4.07 25.78 21.32
N LYS A 304 -4.33 27.03 20.93
CA LYS A 304 -5.72 27.50 20.73
C LYS A 304 -6.15 27.75 19.28
N SER A 305 -5.23 27.82 18.32
CA SER A 305 -5.62 28.07 16.91
C SER A 305 -5.77 26.81 16.04
N ASN A 306 -5.42 25.63 16.54
CA ASN A 306 -5.42 24.41 15.73
C ASN A 306 -6.76 23.64 15.73
N GLU A 307 -7.69 23.89 16.64
CA GLU A 307 -9.01 23.27 16.60
C GLU A 307 -9.88 23.83 15.46
N GLU A 308 -9.76 25.12 15.14
CA GLU A 308 -10.49 25.72 14.01
C GLU A 308 -9.95 25.24 12.65
N ALA A 309 -8.63 25.10 12.51
CA ALA A 309 -8.02 24.57 11.29
C ALA A 309 -8.36 23.07 11.05
N ASN A 310 -8.49 22.27 12.13
CA ASN A 310 -8.91 20.88 12.03
C ASN A 310 -10.39 20.72 11.64
N ASN A 311 -11.25 21.68 12.05
CA ASN A 311 -12.67 21.66 11.64
C ASN A 311 -12.84 22.02 10.16
N ILE A 312 -12.06 22.98 9.64
CA ILE A 312 -12.06 23.32 8.21
C ILE A 312 -11.53 22.15 7.37
N PHE A 313 -10.47 21.48 7.86
CA PHE A 313 -9.86 20.34 7.19
C PHE A 313 -10.79 19.12 7.07
N ASN A 314 -11.58 18.85 8.12
CA ASN A 314 -12.58 17.77 8.11
C ASN A 314 -13.79 18.11 7.22
N LEU A 315 -14.14 19.39 7.08
CA LEU A 315 -15.20 19.85 6.15
C LEU A 315 -14.79 19.65 4.69
N ASP A 316 -13.51 19.90 4.35
CA ASP A 316 -13.00 19.67 2.99
C ASP A 316 -12.92 18.16 2.63
N LEU A 317 -12.59 17.30 3.59
CA LEU A 317 -12.59 15.84 3.37
C LEU A 317 -14.00 15.31 3.11
N ASN A 318 -14.97 15.77 3.88
CA ASN A 318 -16.36 15.37 3.69
C ASN A 318 -16.89 15.89 2.34
N SER A 319 -16.51 17.10 1.91
CA SER A 319 -16.91 17.65 0.61
C SER A 319 -16.28 16.92 -0.59
N GLU A 320 -15.07 16.39 -0.46
CA GLU A 320 -14.46 15.54 -1.50
C GLU A 320 -15.05 14.13 -1.51
N GLU A 321 -15.36 13.56 -0.34
CA GLU A 321 -16.05 12.26 -0.26
C GLU A 321 -17.49 12.34 -0.82
N ASP A 322 -18.19 13.44 -0.61
CA ASP A 322 -19.53 13.67 -1.14
C ASP A 322 -19.49 13.87 -2.67
N LYS A 323 -18.52 14.59 -3.22
CA LYS A 323 -18.31 14.71 -4.67
C LYS A 323 -17.99 13.37 -5.33
N ILE A 324 -17.18 12.52 -4.68
CA ILE A 324 -16.84 11.18 -5.18
C ILE A 324 -18.05 10.24 -5.11
N LYS A 325 -18.92 10.39 -4.11
CA LYS A 325 -20.20 9.66 -4.06
C LYS A 325 -21.14 10.10 -5.19
N GLU A 326 -21.28 11.40 -5.41
CA GLU A 326 -22.07 11.95 -6.52
C GLU A 326 -21.54 11.51 -7.89
N GLU A 327 -20.23 11.52 -8.11
CA GLU A 327 -19.63 11.01 -9.36
C GLU A 327 -19.88 9.51 -9.57
N LYS A 328 -19.76 8.69 -8.52
CA LYS A 328 -20.05 7.25 -8.58
C LYS A 328 -21.55 6.95 -8.76
N GLU A 329 -22.42 7.73 -8.16
CA GLU A 329 -23.86 7.60 -8.37
C GLU A 329 -24.25 8.00 -9.80
N ASN A 330 -23.64 9.03 -10.36
CA ASN A 330 -23.82 9.44 -11.75
C ASN A 330 -23.28 8.41 -12.73
N GLU A 331 -22.06 7.85 -12.51
CA GLU A 331 -21.53 6.76 -13.34
C GLU A 331 -22.41 5.50 -13.29
N ASN A 332 -22.96 5.15 -12.13
CA ASN A 332 -23.89 4.02 -12.01
C ASN A 332 -25.25 4.30 -12.68
N GLN A 333 -25.73 5.54 -12.67
CA GLN A 333 -26.94 5.92 -13.41
C GLN A 333 -26.73 5.88 -14.92
N ASP A 334 -25.56 6.29 -15.42
CA ASP A 334 -25.24 6.22 -16.85
C ASP A 334 -24.98 4.79 -17.31
N LEU A 335 -24.38 3.94 -16.48
CA LEU A 335 -24.25 2.50 -16.73
C LEU A 335 -25.62 1.80 -16.79
N ASN A 336 -26.55 2.15 -15.89
CA ASN A 336 -27.89 1.60 -15.92
C ASN A 336 -28.69 2.08 -17.15
N LYS A 337 -28.60 3.37 -17.53
CA LYS A 337 -29.22 3.88 -18.77
C LYS A 337 -28.66 3.22 -20.02
N ASN A 338 -27.35 2.94 -20.06
CA ASN A 338 -26.73 2.24 -21.17
C ASN A 338 -27.14 0.76 -21.25
N ASN A 339 -27.33 0.10 -20.10
CA ASN A 339 -27.85 -1.26 -20.03
C ASN A 339 -29.33 -1.34 -20.43
N GLU A 340 -30.18 -0.40 -20.01
CA GLU A 340 -31.58 -0.31 -20.46
C GLU A 340 -31.68 -0.03 -21.96
N ASN A 341 -30.84 0.84 -22.51
CA ASN A 341 -30.79 1.10 -23.94
C ASN A 341 -30.26 -0.11 -24.76
N SER A 342 -29.34 -0.90 -24.19
CA SER A 342 -28.84 -2.13 -24.81
C SER A 342 -29.92 -3.23 -24.81
N GLN A 343 -30.64 -3.43 -23.71
CA GLN A 343 -31.75 -4.38 -23.64
C GLN A 343 -32.92 -3.99 -24.57
N ASN A 344 -33.29 -2.70 -24.63
CA ASN A 344 -34.29 -2.21 -25.55
C ASN A 344 -33.89 -2.35 -27.04
N ASN A 345 -32.60 -2.32 -27.37
CA ASN A 345 -32.10 -2.56 -28.71
C ASN A 345 -32.06 -4.06 -29.06
N GLU A 346 -31.76 -4.94 -28.10
CA GLU A 346 -31.83 -6.39 -28.28
C GLU A 346 -33.27 -6.86 -28.48
N GLU A 347 -34.23 -6.38 -27.65
CA GLU A 347 -35.67 -6.66 -27.88
C GLU A 347 -36.19 -6.17 -29.24
N LYS A 348 -35.78 -4.97 -29.69
CA LYS A 348 -36.17 -4.47 -31.02
C LYS A 348 -35.53 -5.28 -32.14
N ASN A 349 -34.33 -5.82 -31.96
CA ASN A 349 -33.71 -6.68 -32.92
C ASN A 349 -34.33 -8.09 -32.96
N GLU A 350 -34.70 -8.66 -31.80
CA GLU A 350 -35.46 -9.92 -31.77
C GLU A 350 -36.84 -9.81 -32.41
N ILE A 351 -37.56 -8.70 -32.17
CA ILE A 351 -38.88 -8.43 -32.83
C ILE A 351 -38.70 -8.30 -34.33
N LYS A 352 -37.61 -7.67 -34.82
CA LYS A 352 -37.31 -7.60 -36.27
C LYS A 352 -36.95 -8.94 -36.85
N LEU A 353 -36.17 -9.77 -36.16
CA LEU A 353 -35.84 -11.13 -36.64
C LEU A 353 -37.09 -12.02 -36.73
N ASN A 354 -37.93 -11.99 -35.70
CA ASN A 354 -39.18 -12.77 -35.66
C ASN A 354 -40.17 -12.31 -36.77
N ASN A 355 -40.29 -11.00 -37.03
CA ASN A 355 -41.11 -10.50 -38.13
C ASN A 355 -40.58 -10.88 -39.51
N ASN A 356 -39.28 -10.92 -39.72
CA ASN A 356 -38.69 -11.38 -40.97
C ASN A 356 -38.92 -12.89 -41.19
N GLN A 357 -38.78 -13.71 -40.15
CA GLN A 357 -39.12 -15.15 -40.21
C GLN A 357 -40.60 -15.43 -40.52
N ILE A 358 -41.53 -14.59 -40.02
CA ILE A 358 -42.96 -14.70 -40.35
C ILE A 358 -43.22 -14.29 -41.81
N ILE A 359 -42.50 -13.34 -42.34
CA ILE A 359 -42.63 -12.92 -43.75
C ILE A 359 -42.11 -14.02 -44.69
N ASP A 360 -40.89 -14.58 -44.37
CA ASP A 360 -40.31 -15.68 -45.19
C ASP A 360 -41.21 -16.93 -45.17
N HIS A 361 -41.81 -17.31 -44.07
CA HIS A 361 -42.78 -18.43 -44.01
C HIS A 361 -44.07 -18.16 -44.75
N LYS A 362 -44.54 -16.89 -44.85
CA LYS A 362 -45.70 -16.54 -45.68
C LYS A 362 -45.39 -16.56 -47.16
N GLU A 363 -44.23 -16.12 -47.57
CA GLU A 363 -43.79 -16.19 -48.96
C GLU A 363 -43.56 -17.65 -49.45
N GLU A 364 -42.99 -18.52 -48.58
CA GLU A 364 -42.88 -19.96 -48.88
C GLU A 364 -44.25 -20.67 -48.99
N SER A 365 -45.23 -20.30 -48.14
CA SER A 365 -46.56 -20.89 -48.24
C SER A 365 -47.30 -20.42 -49.50
N ILE A 366 -47.19 -19.15 -49.90
CA ILE A 366 -47.79 -18.61 -51.15
C ILE A 366 -47.16 -19.25 -52.36
N ASN A 367 -45.83 -19.44 -52.38
CA ASN A 367 -45.13 -20.10 -53.49
C ASN A 367 -45.48 -21.58 -53.61
N ASN A 368 -45.79 -22.26 -52.51
CA ASN A 368 -46.23 -23.65 -52.51
C ASN A 368 -47.68 -23.81 -52.97
N GLU A 369 -48.59 -22.91 -52.65
CA GLU A 369 -49.96 -22.89 -53.18
C GLU A 369 -49.99 -22.63 -54.69
N GLN A 370 -49.21 -21.69 -55.19
CA GLN A 370 -49.07 -21.44 -56.64
C GLN A 370 -48.45 -22.62 -57.42
N LYS A 371 -47.59 -23.42 -56.77
CA LYS A 371 -47.02 -24.65 -57.38
C LYS A 371 -48.03 -25.80 -57.40
N ILE A 372 -48.97 -25.84 -56.48
CA ILE A 372 -50.06 -26.84 -56.44
C ILE A 372 -51.08 -26.50 -57.50
N GLU A 373 -51.55 -25.24 -57.61
CA GLU A 373 -52.50 -24.78 -58.66
C GLU A 373 -51.95 -24.97 -60.08
N ASN A 374 -50.66 -24.71 -60.30
CA ASN A 374 -50.02 -24.94 -61.60
C ASN A 374 -49.84 -26.44 -61.93
N LYS A 375 -49.88 -27.35 -60.96
CA LYS A 375 -49.89 -28.80 -61.21
C LYS A 375 -51.26 -29.36 -61.46
N GLU A 376 -52.30 -28.82 -60.90
CA GLU A 376 -53.68 -29.22 -61.23
C GLU A 376 -54.12 -28.72 -62.63
N ASN A 377 -53.79 -27.50 -63.02
CA ASN A 377 -54.08 -26.96 -64.36
C ASN A 377 -53.26 -27.64 -65.45
N LYS A 378 -52.17 -28.38 -65.18
CA LYS A 378 -51.45 -29.22 -66.18
C LYS A 378 -52.00 -30.63 -66.32
N LYS A 379 -52.81 -31.13 -65.38
CA LYS A 379 -53.48 -32.43 -65.45
C LYS A 379 -54.75 -32.41 -66.27
N ASP A 380 -55.49 -31.27 -66.30
CA ASP A 380 -56.70 -31.14 -67.07
C ASP A 380 -56.47 -30.83 -68.57
N ASN A 381 -55.29 -30.48 -69.03
CA ASN A 381 -54.98 -30.24 -70.48
C ASN A 381 -54.31 -31.45 -71.19
N ASN A 382 -54.24 -32.62 -70.53
CA ASN A 382 -53.73 -33.85 -71.16
C ASN A 382 -54.81 -34.95 -71.34
N ASN A 383 -56.12 -34.62 -71.24
CA ASN A 383 -57.25 -35.48 -71.55
C ASN A 383 -58.25 -34.81 -72.46
N GLN A 384 -57.78 -34.36 -73.62
CA GLN A 384 -58.61 -34.15 -74.81
C GLN A 384 -57.84 -34.60 -76.05
#